data_942cef6c0cdb07493157f050231e91ae
#
_entry.id   942cef6c0cdb07493157f050231e91ae
#
_cell.length_a   1.000
_cell.length_b   1.000
_cell.length_c   1.000
_cell.angle_alpha   90.00
_cell.angle_beta   90.00
_cell.angle_gamma   90.00
#
_symmetry.space_group_name_H-M   'P 1'
#
loop_
_entity.id
_entity.type
_entity.pdbx_description
1 polymer ?
#
loop_
_entity_poly.entity_id
_entity_poly.type
_entity_poly.pdbx_seq_one_letter_code
_entity_poly.pdbx_strand_id
1 'polypeptide(L)'
;MKKALLFTAILFSSIFLSAQKIDKKLQKQVEQNIIGFHGSIGIYIKNLESNKIVSINADTIFPTASMVKIPILIGIMDKLNNGELDYHQGLIYRDSLLYAGADILGSFKDTQRIELGKAIMLMLTMSDNTASLWLQTLAGKGTRINEILDSLGFRYTRVNSRTPGRESNRSQFGWGQTTPKEMATIMEKISKGEIINKERSAQMLRLLGRNFWDEQAISQIPPDVFVASKNGAVDESRSEVLFVNGRGARYIFCVCTRITGISHGKIQTKRGH
;
A
#
# COMPACT_ATOMS: atom_id res chain seq x y z
N MET A 1 -24.51 -60.27 -24.64
CA MET A 1 -23.84 -58.98 -24.81
C MET A 1 -24.54 -57.95 -23.93
N LYS A 2 -24.00 -57.67 -22.72
CA LYS A 2 -24.56 -56.66 -21.79
C LYS A 2 -23.82 -55.36 -21.98
N LYS A 3 -24.53 -54.31 -22.43
CA LYS A 3 -23.99 -52.93 -22.57
C LYS A 3 -24.04 -52.29 -21.18
N ALA A 4 -22.85 -51.97 -20.63
CA ALA A 4 -22.72 -51.16 -19.42
C ALA A 4 -22.81 -49.70 -19.82
N LEU A 5 -23.80 -48.96 -19.31
CA LEU A 5 -23.90 -47.50 -19.39
C LEU A 5 -23.04 -46.91 -18.25
N LEU A 6 -21.96 -46.20 -18.64
CA LEU A 6 -21.16 -45.42 -17.71
C LEU A 6 -21.85 -44.05 -17.51
N PHE A 7 -22.41 -43.81 -16.33
CA PHE A 7 -22.95 -42.50 -15.93
C PHE A 7 -21.79 -41.67 -15.36
N THR A 8 -21.33 -40.69 -16.13
CA THR A 8 -20.34 -39.71 -15.64
C THR A 8 -21.08 -38.62 -14.88
N ALA A 9 -21.04 -38.65 -13.56
CA ALA A 9 -21.56 -37.59 -12.71
C ALA A 9 -20.58 -36.40 -12.73
N ILE A 10 -20.95 -35.31 -13.43
CA ILE A 10 -20.27 -34.06 -13.40
C ILE A 10 -20.66 -33.36 -12.08
N LEU A 11 -19.74 -33.33 -11.10
CA LEU A 11 -19.88 -32.52 -9.90
C LEU A 11 -19.67 -31.03 -10.28
N PHE A 12 -20.76 -30.30 -10.43
CA PHE A 12 -20.75 -28.84 -10.43
C PHE A 12 -20.45 -28.37 -8.99
N SER A 13 -19.21 -28.07 -8.69
CA SER A 13 -18.86 -27.31 -7.49
C SER A 13 -19.31 -25.87 -7.70
N SER A 14 -20.47 -25.52 -7.17
CA SER A 14 -20.96 -24.14 -7.10
C SER A 14 -20.01 -23.32 -6.24
N ILE A 15 -19.11 -22.58 -6.86
CA ILE A 15 -18.33 -21.53 -6.17
C ILE A 15 -19.35 -20.45 -5.82
N PHE A 16 -19.84 -20.45 -4.58
CA PHE A 16 -20.60 -19.33 -4.03
C PHE A 16 -19.66 -18.12 -3.95
N LEU A 17 -19.59 -17.33 -5.01
CA LEU A 17 -19.07 -15.97 -4.93
C LEU A 17 -20.03 -15.21 -3.99
N SER A 18 -19.66 -15.08 -2.72
CA SER A 18 -20.39 -14.22 -1.80
C SER A 18 -20.31 -12.79 -2.34
N ALA A 19 -21.39 -12.31 -2.94
CA ALA A 19 -21.47 -10.95 -3.46
C ALA A 19 -21.21 -9.96 -2.31
N GLN A 20 -20.30 -9.02 -2.52
CA GLN A 20 -20.02 -7.97 -1.55
C GLN A 20 -21.28 -7.12 -1.37
N LYS A 21 -21.74 -6.99 -0.14
CA LYS A 21 -22.96 -6.24 0.19
C LYS A 21 -22.60 -4.87 0.73
N ILE A 22 -23.19 -3.82 0.15
CA ILE A 22 -23.02 -2.45 0.64
C ILE A 22 -23.60 -2.32 2.06
N ASP A 23 -22.81 -1.77 2.99
CA ASP A 23 -23.31 -1.29 4.27
C ASP A 23 -23.97 0.08 4.07
N LYS A 24 -25.26 0.09 3.79
CA LYS A 24 -26.01 1.32 3.47
C LYS A 24 -25.95 2.37 4.56
N LYS A 25 -25.91 1.95 5.84
CA LYS A 25 -25.86 2.89 6.97
C LYS A 25 -24.50 3.55 7.04
N LEU A 26 -23.42 2.79 6.99
CA LEU A 26 -22.05 3.30 7.01
C LEU A 26 -21.75 4.11 5.75
N GLN A 27 -22.20 3.64 4.58
CA GLN A 27 -22.06 4.35 3.31
C GLN A 27 -22.64 5.78 3.43
N LYS A 28 -23.87 5.92 3.91
CA LYS A 28 -24.52 7.23 4.10
C LYS A 28 -23.76 8.13 5.08
N GLN A 29 -23.24 7.57 6.18
CA GLN A 29 -22.44 8.33 7.14
C GLN A 29 -21.13 8.84 6.51
N VAL A 30 -20.43 8.00 5.74
CA VAL A 30 -19.20 8.40 5.05
C VAL A 30 -19.49 9.46 3.99
N GLU A 31 -20.55 9.30 3.20
CA GLU A 31 -21.01 10.29 2.21
C GLU A 31 -21.29 11.65 2.85
N GLN A 32 -21.94 11.68 4.03
CA GLN A 32 -22.19 12.91 4.77
C GLN A 32 -20.90 13.58 5.25
N ASN A 33 -19.91 12.80 5.69
CA ASN A 33 -18.63 13.33 6.20
C ASN A 33 -17.73 13.92 5.10
N ILE A 34 -17.94 13.57 3.84
CA ILE A 34 -17.17 14.11 2.72
C ILE A 34 -17.85 15.28 2.00
N ILE A 35 -19.04 15.68 2.42
CA ILE A 35 -19.72 16.85 1.87
C ILE A 35 -18.82 18.09 2.08
N GLY A 36 -18.61 18.86 1.01
CA GLY A 36 -17.75 20.04 1.04
C GLY A 36 -16.26 19.75 0.84
N PHE A 37 -15.87 18.52 0.61
CA PHE A 37 -14.49 18.23 0.22
C PHE A 37 -14.18 18.78 -1.18
N HIS A 38 -13.17 19.66 -1.28
CA HIS A 38 -12.74 20.27 -2.54
C HIS A 38 -11.67 19.41 -3.21
N GLY A 39 -12.09 18.60 -4.17
CA GLY A 39 -11.20 17.69 -4.91
C GLY A 39 -11.87 16.37 -5.27
N SER A 40 -11.04 15.41 -5.63
CA SER A 40 -11.46 14.02 -5.85
C SER A 40 -11.14 13.19 -4.62
N ILE A 41 -12.08 12.39 -4.17
CA ILE A 41 -11.92 11.45 -3.06
C ILE A 41 -12.41 10.07 -3.46
N GLY A 42 -11.65 9.05 -3.12
CA GLY A 42 -12.01 7.66 -3.28
C GLY A 42 -11.87 6.94 -1.95
N ILE A 43 -12.87 6.14 -1.57
CA ILE A 43 -12.92 5.44 -0.29
C ILE A 43 -13.37 4.00 -0.52
N TYR A 44 -12.66 3.07 0.10
CA TYR A 44 -13.08 1.68 0.21
C TYR A 44 -12.90 1.20 1.64
N ILE A 45 -13.99 0.70 2.24
CA ILE A 45 -14.01 0.12 3.58
C ILE A 45 -14.57 -1.29 3.47
N LYS A 46 -13.97 -2.24 4.17
CA LYS A 46 -14.47 -3.62 4.24
C LYS A 46 -14.42 -4.14 5.67
N ASN A 47 -15.56 -4.60 6.14
CA ASN A 47 -15.64 -5.41 7.35
C ASN A 47 -15.32 -6.86 6.99
N LEU A 48 -14.27 -7.44 7.59
CA LEU A 48 -13.74 -8.75 7.22
C LEU A 48 -14.59 -9.92 7.75
N GLU A 49 -15.44 -9.69 8.76
CA GLU A 49 -16.36 -10.71 9.31
C GLU A 49 -17.65 -10.79 8.50
N SER A 50 -18.28 -9.63 8.23
CA SER A 50 -19.58 -9.58 7.53
C SER A 50 -19.48 -9.47 6.02
N ASN A 51 -18.27 -9.23 5.45
CA ASN A 51 -18.02 -8.89 4.05
C ASN A 51 -18.79 -7.65 3.54
N LYS A 52 -19.36 -6.85 4.45
CA LYS A 52 -20.00 -5.58 4.08
C LYS A 52 -18.95 -4.54 3.72
N ILE A 53 -19.27 -3.71 2.73
CA ILE A 53 -18.36 -2.69 2.19
C ILE A 53 -19.00 -1.30 2.15
N VAL A 54 -18.14 -0.28 2.15
CA VAL A 54 -18.40 1.07 1.64
C VAL A 54 -17.56 1.28 0.40
N SER A 55 -18.12 1.86 -0.64
CA SER A 55 -17.45 2.03 -1.94
C SER A 55 -17.83 3.37 -2.54
N ILE A 56 -16.89 4.33 -2.51
CA ILE A 56 -17.03 5.66 -3.09
C ILE A 56 -15.86 5.89 -4.02
N ASN A 57 -16.07 6.03 -5.31
CA ASN A 57 -15.02 6.15 -6.32
C ASN A 57 -13.90 5.11 -6.14
N ALA A 58 -14.25 3.93 -5.65
CA ALA A 58 -13.28 2.94 -5.16
C ALA A 58 -12.45 2.29 -6.28
N ASP A 59 -12.91 2.35 -7.53
CA ASP A 59 -12.22 1.87 -8.72
C ASP A 59 -11.54 3.01 -9.52
N THR A 60 -11.59 4.28 -9.03
CA THR A 60 -10.90 5.42 -9.64
C THR A 60 -9.41 5.37 -9.28
N ILE A 61 -8.54 5.71 -10.25
CA ILE A 61 -7.09 5.72 -10.06
C ILE A 61 -6.66 7.02 -9.39
N PHE A 62 -5.87 6.89 -8.31
CA PHE A 62 -5.29 7.98 -7.55
C PHE A 62 -3.76 7.84 -7.42
N PRO A 63 -3.04 8.95 -7.18
CA PRO A 63 -1.66 8.88 -6.72
C PRO A 63 -1.57 8.11 -5.39
N THR A 64 -0.56 7.26 -5.26
CA THR A 64 -0.31 6.56 -3.99
C THR A 64 0.39 7.43 -2.97
N ALA A 65 1.12 8.45 -3.41
CA ALA A 65 2.16 9.06 -2.60
C ALA A 65 3.01 7.94 -1.93
N SER A 66 3.29 8.02 -0.62
CA SER A 66 4.10 7.01 0.07
C SER A 66 3.42 5.65 0.30
N MET A 67 2.15 5.47 -0.05
CA MET A 67 1.57 4.10 -0.07
C MET A 67 2.24 3.19 -1.11
N VAL A 68 2.97 3.74 -2.11
CA VAL A 68 3.81 2.95 -3.04
C VAL A 68 4.83 2.07 -2.33
N LYS A 69 5.17 2.37 -1.09
CA LYS A 69 6.11 1.59 -0.27
C LYS A 69 5.57 0.21 0.10
N ILE A 70 4.25 0.00 0.04
CA ILE A 70 3.65 -1.35 0.17
C ILE A 70 4.00 -2.25 -1.02
N PRO A 71 3.79 -1.87 -2.29
CA PRO A 71 4.31 -2.61 -3.44
C PRO A 71 5.83 -2.85 -3.40
N ILE A 72 6.61 -1.86 -2.99
CA ILE A 72 8.06 -2.03 -2.85
C ILE A 72 8.39 -3.10 -1.79
N LEU A 73 7.68 -3.08 -0.66
CA LEU A 73 7.81 -4.10 0.38
C LEU A 73 7.48 -5.50 -0.17
N ILE A 74 6.42 -5.64 -0.97
CA ILE A 74 6.06 -6.92 -1.61
C ILE A 74 7.21 -7.42 -2.48
N GLY A 75 7.82 -6.55 -3.29
CA GLY A 75 8.98 -6.92 -4.10
C GLY A 75 10.20 -7.35 -3.28
N ILE A 76 10.47 -6.71 -2.16
CA ILE A 76 11.52 -7.14 -1.22
C ILE A 76 11.19 -8.49 -0.59
N MET A 77 9.92 -8.71 -0.19
CA MET A 77 9.51 -9.98 0.40
C MET A 77 9.56 -11.15 -0.60
N ASP A 78 9.31 -10.89 -1.89
CA ASP A 78 9.53 -11.86 -2.97
C ASP A 78 11.01 -12.28 -3.04
N LYS A 79 11.94 -11.32 -3.06
CA LYS A 79 13.37 -11.56 -3.05
C LYS A 79 13.87 -12.32 -1.82
N LEU A 80 13.37 -11.96 -0.64
CA LEU A 80 13.65 -12.66 0.61
C LEU A 80 13.11 -14.10 0.61
N ASN A 81 11.94 -14.32 0.02
CA ASN A 81 11.32 -15.63 -0.09
C ASN A 81 12.12 -16.57 -1.01
N ASN A 82 12.67 -16.01 -2.09
CA ASN A 82 13.44 -16.75 -3.07
C ASN A 82 14.92 -16.93 -2.67
N GLY A 83 15.34 -16.42 -1.50
CA GLY A 83 16.73 -16.49 -1.04
C GLY A 83 17.71 -15.58 -1.80
N GLU A 84 17.20 -14.65 -2.61
CA GLU A 84 18.00 -13.66 -3.34
C GLU A 84 18.49 -12.51 -2.43
N LEU A 85 17.81 -12.29 -1.32
CA LEU A 85 18.20 -11.35 -0.26
C LEU A 85 18.13 -12.05 1.09
N ASP A 86 18.95 -11.59 2.04
CA ASP A 86 18.87 -11.96 3.46
C ASP A 86 18.44 -10.74 4.29
N TYR A 87 17.50 -10.94 5.21
CA TYR A 87 16.95 -9.86 6.04
C TYR A 87 17.99 -9.16 6.89
N HIS A 88 19.03 -9.89 7.31
CA HIS A 88 20.16 -9.43 8.13
C HIS A 88 21.39 -9.02 7.32
N GLN A 89 21.35 -9.15 5.99
CA GLN A 89 22.47 -8.73 5.17
C GLN A 89 22.80 -7.25 5.35
N GLY A 90 24.08 -6.93 5.36
CA GLY A 90 24.55 -5.55 5.41
C GLY A 90 24.55 -4.92 4.02
N LEU A 91 23.93 -3.77 3.92
CA LEU A 91 23.98 -2.90 2.75
C LEU A 91 24.98 -1.78 2.99
N ILE A 92 25.66 -1.32 1.96
CA ILE A 92 26.59 -0.18 2.02
C ILE A 92 25.89 1.05 1.48
N TYR A 93 25.64 2.03 2.36
CA TYR A 93 25.09 3.32 1.97
C TYR A 93 26.10 4.10 1.12
N ARG A 94 25.59 4.83 0.13
CA ARG A 94 26.34 5.75 -0.72
C ARG A 94 25.61 7.07 -0.82
N ASP A 95 26.32 8.17 -0.76
CA ASP A 95 25.76 9.53 -0.90
C ASP A 95 24.97 9.70 -2.20
N SER A 96 25.36 8.98 -3.26
CA SER A 96 24.62 8.95 -4.53
C SER A 96 23.20 8.37 -4.44
N LEU A 97 22.83 7.71 -3.34
CA LEU A 97 21.50 7.20 -3.07
C LEU A 97 20.56 8.28 -2.49
N LEU A 98 21.13 9.36 -1.97
CA LEU A 98 20.37 10.42 -1.30
C LEU A 98 19.25 10.95 -2.20
N TYR A 99 18.07 10.98 -1.64
CA TYR A 99 16.90 11.64 -2.21
C TYR A 99 16.30 12.61 -1.19
N ALA A 100 16.43 13.91 -1.46
CA ALA A 100 15.99 14.94 -0.54
C ALA A 100 14.49 14.85 -0.21
N GLY A 101 14.13 15.16 1.04
CA GLY A 101 12.76 15.15 1.55
C GLY A 101 12.66 14.49 2.92
N ALA A 102 11.57 13.75 3.19
CA ALA A 102 11.43 12.94 4.41
C ALA A 102 12.46 11.79 4.37
N ASP A 103 13.56 11.98 5.09
CA ASP A 103 14.75 11.15 4.96
C ASP A 103 15.58 11.17 6.24
N ILE A 104 15.79 10.02 6.83
CA ILE A 104 16.72 9.81 7.95
C ILE A 104 18.01 9.18 7.43
N LEU A 105 17.89 8.33 6.42
CA LEU A 105 19.01 7.60 5.86
C LEU A 105 20.08 8.52 5.26
N GLY A 106 19.67 9.71 4.77
CA GLY A 106 20.57 10.72 4.25
C GLY A 106 21.50 11.37 5.27
N SER A 107 21.30 11.13 6.58
CA SER A 107 22.24 11.53 7.63
C SER A 107 23.39 10.53 7.84
N PHE A 108 23.36 9.38 7.14
CA PHE A 108 24.45 8.41 7.17
C PHE A 108 25.65 8.91 6.38
N LYS A 109 26.85 8.51 6.82
CA LYS A 109 28.09 8.81 6.09
C LYS A 109 28.23 7.84 4.90
N ASP A 110 28.83 8.31 3.81
CA ASP A 110 29.20 7.45 2.70
C ASP A 110 29.97 6.23 3.21
N THR A 111 29.71 5.06 2.63
CA THR A 111 30.25 3.75 3.03
C THR A 111 29.74 3.18 4.35
N GLN A 112 28.89 3.87 5.07
CA GLN A 112 28.31 3.34 6.30
C GLN A 112 27.44 2.11 6.01
N ARG A 113 27.56 1.08 6.85
CA ARG A 113 26.81 -0.16 6.71
C ARG A 113 25.49 -0.08 7.47
N ILE A 114 24.40 -0.53 6.84
CA ILE A 114 23.07 -0.70 7.43
C ILE A 114 22.54 -2.10 7.07
N GLU A 115 21.89 -2.74 8.00
CA GLU A 115 21.18 -4.01 7.78
C GLU A 115 19.91 -3.79 6.94
N LEU A 116 19.63 -4.69 5.98
CA LEU A 116 18.46 -4.62 5.10
C LEU A 116 17.16 -4.43 5.89
N GLY A 117 16.97 -5.20 6.96
CA GLY A 117 15.79 -5.08 7.83
C GLY A 117 15.59 -3.68 8.41
N LYS A 118 16.69 -2.98 8.75
CA LYS A 118 16.64 -1.59 9.25
C LYS A 118 16.28 -0.60 8.16
N ALA A 119 16.79 -0.80 6.94
CA ALA A 119 16.39 0.02 5.79
C ALA A 119 14.90 -0.16 5.47
N ILE A 120 14.37 -1.40 5.56
CA ILE A 120 12.93 -1.68 5.40
C ILE A 120 12.11 -0.95 6.48
N MET A 121 12.54 -0.98 7.73
CA MET A 121 11.89 -0.26 8.83
C MET A 121 11.87 1.26 8.58
N LEU A 122 12.99 1.86 8.17
CA LEU A 122 13.03 3.29 7.83
C LEU A 122 12.04 3.63 6.70
N MET A 123 12.01 2.82 5.64
CA MET A 123 11.06 3.01 4.53
C MET A 123 9.61 3.01 5.00
N LEU A 124 9.22 2.11 5.88
CA LEU A 124 7.82 1.94 6.29
C LEU A 124 7.44 2.83 7.45
N THR A 125 8.23 2.83 8.54
CA THR A 125 7.92 3.54 9.78
C THR A 125 8.05 5.05 9.59
N MET A 126 9.21 5.50 9.10
CA MET A 126 9.51 6.92 8.91
C MET A 126 9.09 7.44 7.52
N SER A 127 8.68 6.53 6.66
CA SER A 127 8.40 6.87 5.24
C SER A 127 9.62 7.42 4.50
N ASP A 128 10.83 6.97 4.86
CA ASP A 128 12.10 7.41 4.31
C ASP A 128 12.17 7.22 2.79
N ASN A 129 12.48 8.30 2.07
CA ASN A 129 12.47 8.33 0.61
C ASN A 129 13.74 7.72 0.01
N THR A 130 14.89 7.94 0.62
CA THR A 130 16.17 7.34 0.20
C THR A 130 16.11 5.82 0.37
N ALA A 131 15.64 5.33 1.52
CA ALA A 131 15.40 3.91 1.74
C ALA A 131 14.41 3.34 0.71
N SER A 132 13.33 4.06 0.41
CA SER A 132 12.31 3.62 -0.56
C SER A 132 12.89 3.38 -1.96
N LEU A 133 13.66 4.33 -2.49
CA LEU A 133 14.24 4.22 -3.83
C LEU A 133 15.39 3.21 -3.89
N TRP A 134 16.14 3.06 -2.81
CA TRP A 134 17.16 2.02 -2.69
C TRP A 134 16.54 0.62 -2.68
N LEU A 135 15.55 0.40 -1.80
CA LEU A 135 14.84 -0.88 -1.72
C LEU A 135 14.07 -1.21 -3.00
N GLN A 136 13.49 -0.20 -3.68
CA GLN A 136 12.88 -0.40 -4.99
C GLN A 136 13.90 -0.94 -6.00
N THR A 137 15.14 -0.45 -5.97
CA THR A 137 16.21 -0.95 -6.84
C THR A 137 16.56 -2.41 -6.50
N LEU A 138 16.69 -2.74 -5.21
CA LEU A 138 16.97 -4.12 -4.75
C LEU A 138 15.82 -5.08 -5.09
N ALA A 139 14.57 -4.61 -5.06
CA ALA A 139 13.38 -5.37 -5.46
C ALA A 139 13.29 -5.66 -6.97
N GLY A 140 14.25 -5.21 -7.78
CA GLY A 140 14.25 -5.36 -9.25
C GLY A 140 13.52 -4.22 -9.97
N LYS A 141 13.51 -3.02 -9.36
CA LYS A 141 12.86 -1.79 -9.85
C LYS A 141 11.33 -1.94 -9.95
N GLY A 142 10.68 -0.95 -10.54
CA GLY A 142 9.23 -0.98 -10.71
C GLY A 142 8.77 -2.05 -11.71
N THR A 143 9.58 -2.44 -12.66
CA THR A 143 9.26 -3.51 -13.64
C THR A 143 8.95 -4.81 -12.92
N ARG A 144 9.90 -5.31 -12.11
CA ARG A 144 9.70 -6.58 -11.38
C ARG A 144 8.56 -6.49 -10.37
N ILE A 145 8.45 -5.36 -9.65
CA ILE A 145 7.36 -5.16 -8.70
C ILE A 145 6.00 -5.22 -9.40
N ASN A 146 5.86 -4.59 -10.57
CA ASN A 146 4.62 -4.60 -11.34
C ASN A 146 4.28 -6.00 -11.90
N GLU A 147 5.27 -6.80 -12.30
CA GLU A 147 5.09 -8.21 -12.67
C GLU A 147 4.51 -9.03 -11.52
N ILE A 148 5.02 -8.82 -10.29
CA ILE A 148 4.48 -9.49 -9.09
C ILE A 148 3.03 -9.04 -8.84
N LEU A 149 2.74 -7.75 -8.95
CA LEU A 149 1.38 -7.23 -8.81
C LEU A 149 0.42 -7.82 -9.86
N ASP A 150 0.89 -7.99 -11.10
CA ASP A 150 0.12 -8.65 -12.17
C ASP A 150 -0.17 -10.11 -11.82
N SER A 151 0.80 -10.85 -11.34
CA SER A 151 0.64 -12.25 -10.92
C SER A 151 -0.34 -12.41 -9.75
N LEU A 152 -0.47 -11.39 -8.90
CA LEU A 152 -1.42 -11.32 -7.80
C LEU A 152 -2.81 -10.81 -8.22
N GLY A 153 -2.99 -10.47 -9.51
CA GLY A 153 -4.26 -10.01 -10.10
C GLY A 153 -4.55 -8.52 -9.95
N PHE A 154 -3.58 -7.70 -9.53
CA PHE A 154 -3.72 -6.25 -9.43
C PHE A 154 -3.42 -5.58 -10.77
N ARG A 155 -4.33 -4.73 -11.26
CA ARG A 155 -4.23 -4.09 -12.58
C ARG A 155 -3.93 -2.60 -12.51
N TYR A 156 -4.37 -1.92 -11.48
CA TYR A 156 -4.33 -0.47 -11.35
C TYR A 156 -3.26 0.01 -10.36
N THR A 157 -2.88 -0.84 -9.40
CA THR A 157 -1.78 -0.55 -8.48
C THR A 157 -0.45 -0.79 -9.19
N ARG A 158 0.34 0.30 -9.34
CA ARG A 158 1.61 0.27 -10.10
C ARG A 158 2.66 1.16 -9.44
N VAL A 159 3.90 0.71 -9.51
CA VAL A 159 5.08 1.54 -9.30
C VAL A 159 5.41 2.22 -10.64
N ASN A 160 5.46 3.55 -10.64
CA ASN A 160 5.75 4.36 -11.81
C ASN A 160 7.20 4.89 -11.81
N SER A 161 7.77 5.17 -10.61
CA SER A 161 9.14 5.66 -10.48
C SER A 161 10.14 4.61 -10.96
N ARG A 162 11.18 5.05 -11.69
CA ARG A 162 12.26 4.19 -12.20
C ARG A 162 11.75 2.93 -12.94
N THR A 163 10.63 3.09 -13.66
CA THR A 163 9.96 2.00 -14.40
C THR A 163 9.83 2.42 -15.85
N PRO A 164 10.58 1.80 -16.78
CA PRO A 164 10.48 2.10 -18.21
C PRO A 164 9.05 1.93 -18.73
N GLY A 165 8.61 2.84 -19.63
CA GLY A 165 7.28 2.84 -20.22
C GLY A 165 6.17 3.39 -19.30
N ARG A 166 6.54 3.93 -18.13
CA ARG A 166 5.58 4.54 -17.20
C ARG A 166 5.81 6.04 -16.96
N GLU A 167 6.50 6.70 -17.84
CA GLU A 167 6.86 8.12 -17.74
C GLU A 167 5.62 9.01 -17.69
N SER A 168 4.63 8.74 -18.55
CA SER A 168 3.33 9.45 -18.58
C SER A 168 2.55 9.23 -17.28
N ASN A 169 2.48 7.99 -16.79
CA ASN A 169 1.84 7.68 -15.52
C ASN A 169 2.56 8.35 -14.34
N ARG A 170 3.90 8.40 -14.38
CA ARG A 170 4.69 9.10 -13.37
C ARG A 170 4.42 10.60 -13.35
N SER A 171 4.26 11.22 -14.53
CA SER A 171 3.90 12.64 -14.63
C SER A 171 2.51 12.91 -14.02
N GLN A 172 1.55 12.00 -14.21
CA GLN A 172 0.17 12.17 -13.78
C GLN A 172 -0.06 11.78 -12.31
N PHE A 173 0.59 10.70 -11.84
CA PHE A 173 0.31 10.07 -10.54
C PHE A 173 1.54 10.01 -9.61
N GLY A 174 2.68 10.57 -10.00
CA GLY A 174 3.89 10.51 -9.21
C GLY A 174 4.53 9.11 -9.18
N TRP A 175 5.14 8.74 -8.06
CA TRP A 175 5.92 7.49 -7.93
C TRP A 175 5.09 6.22 -8.06
N GLY A 176 3.81 6.29 -7.79
CA GLY A 176 2.91 5.15 -7.93
C GLY A 176 1.46 5.57 -8.02
N GLN A 177 0.65 4.65 -8.49
CA GLN A 177 -0.79 4.79 -8.64
C GLN A 177 -1.51 3.58 -8.08
N THR A 178 -2.77 3.76 -7.67
CA THR A 178 -3.64 2.69 -7.17
C THR A 178 -5.11 3.10 -7.26
N THR A 179 -6.01 2.15 -7.04
CA THR A 179 -7.39 2.45 -6.66
C THR A 179 -7.58 2.17 -5.17
N PRO A 180 -8.50 2.86 -4.47
CA PRO A 180 -8.81 2.56 -3.07
C PRO A 180 -9.11 1.09 -2.82
N LYS A 181 -9.87 0.46 -3.71
CA LYS A 181 -10.24 -0.95 -3.63
C LYS A 181 -9.05 -1.90 -3.81
N GLU A 182 -8.15 -1.65 -4.77
CA GLU A 182 -6.98 -2.51 -4.93
C GLU A 182 -6.02 -2.38 -3.76
N MET A 183 -5.72 -1.16 -3.29
CA MET A 183 -4.83 -0.97 -2.14
C MET A 183 -5.42 -1.59 -0.88
N ALA A 184 -6.72 -1.45 -0.64
CA ALA A 184 -7.43 -2.13 0.44
C ALA A 184 -7.34 -3.67 0.29
N THR A 185 -7.49 -4.20 -0.94
CA THR A 185 -7.38 -5.64 -1.20
C THR A 185 -5.96 -6.16 -0.95
N ILE A 186 -4.93 -5.38 -1.28
CA ILE A 186 -3.53 -5.73 -0.93
C ILE A 186 -3.38 -5.84 0.59
N MET A 187 -3.86 -4.86 1.35
CA MET A 187 -3.80 -4.89 2.81
C MET A 187 -4.61 -6.05 3.41
N GLU A 188 -5.79 -6.34 2.86
CA GLU A 188 -6.59 -7.52 3.24
C GLU A 188 -5.81 -8.81 3.01
N LYS A 189 -5.20 -8.99 1.83
CA LYS A 189 -4.40 -10.18 1.50
C LYS A 189 -3.18 -10.32 2.41
N ILE A 190 -2.50 -9.21 2.74
CA ILE A 190 -1.42 -9.21 3.74
C ILE A 190 -1.95 -9.72 5.09
N SER A 191 -3.08 -9.18 5.56
CA SER A 191 -3.65 -9.55 6.86
C SER A 191 -4.12 -11.01 6.94
N LYS A 192 -4.43 -11.61 5.78
CA LYS A 192 -4.85 -13.01 5.65
C LYS A 192 -3.72 -14.00 5.38
N GLY A 193 -2.49 -13.52 5.17
CA GLY A 193 -1.36 -14.40 4.85
C GLY A 193 -1.31 -14.83 3.37
N GLU A 194 -1.91 -14.05 2.46
CA GLU A 194 -2.11 -14.40 1.06
C GLU A 194 -1.15 -13.68 0.09
N ILE A 195 -0.23 -12.86 0.60
CA ILE A 195 0.82 -12.22 -0.21
C ILE A 195 2.13 -12.97 -0.02
N ILE A 196 2.71 -13.48 -1.11
CA ILE A 196 3.88 -14.37 -1.16
C ILE A 196 3.58 -15.68 -0.41
N ASN A 197 3.57 -15.65 0.92
CA ASN A 197 3.17 -16.76 1.79
C ASN A 197 2.77 -16.23 3.19
N LYS A 198 2.35 -17.11 4.08
CA LYS A 198 1.89 -16.74 5.44
C LYS A 198 2.98 -16.07 6.27
N GLU A 199 4.22 -16.56 6.20
CA GLU A 199 5.36 -16.02 6.96
C GLU A 199 5.71 -14.60 6.51
N ARG A 200 5.86 -14.39 5.20
CA ARG A 200 6.17 -13.08 4.62
C ARG A 200 5.04 -12.08 4.82
N SER A 201 3.79 -12.52 4.70
CA SER A 201 2.63 -11.68 5.02
C SER A 201 2.59 -11.27 6.49
N ALA A 202 2.86 -12.18 7.41
CA ALA A 202 2.93 -11.87 8.85
C ALA A 202 4.08 -10.89 9.14
N GLN A 203 5.22 -11.03 8.47
CA GLN A 203 6.34 -10.10 8.57
C GLN A 203 5.96 -8.70 8.05
N MET A 204 5.30 -8.62 6.89
CA MET A 204 4.79 -7.36 6.34
C MET A 204 3.81 -6.69 7.30
N LEU A 205 2.84 -7.44 7.83
CA LEU A 205 1.82 -6.91 8.74
C LEU A 205 2.46 -6.34 10.01
N ARG A 206 3.45 -7.04 10.60
CA ARG A 206 4.20 -6.57 11.77
C ARG A 206 4.96 -5.28 11.48
N LEU A 207 5.60 -5.16 10.31
CA LEU A 207 6.32 -3.96 9.91
C LEU A 207 5.38 -2.77 9.67
N LEU A 208 4.23 -2.99 9.04
CA LEU A 208 3.21 -1.97 8.81
C LEU A 208 2.51 -1.52 10.11
N GLY A 209 2.55 -2.33 11.17
CA GLY A 209 2.06 -1.98 12.51
C GLY A 209 2.96 -1.00 13.29
N ARG A 210 3.98 -0.41 12.66
CA ARG A 210 4.94 0.51 13.27
C ARG A 210 5.02 1.84 12.54
N ASN A 211 3.89 2.34 12.01
CA ASN A 211 3.84 3.65 11.37
C ASN A 211 4.06 4.74 12.41
N PHE A 212 5.06 5.60 12.20
CA PHE A 212 5.36 6.75 13.05
C PHE A 212 4.35 7.89 12.85
N TRP A 213 3.84 8.02 11.63
CA TRP A 213 2.89 9.08 11.25
C TRP A 213 1.46 8.65 11.63
N ASP A 214 1.11 8.78 12.89
CA ASP A 214 -0.13 8.30 13.49
C ASP A 214 -1.15 9.42 13.80
N GLU A 215 -0.85 10.65 13.46
CA GLU A 215 -1.63 11.85 13.77
C GLU A 215 -3.00 11.93 13.04
N GLN A 216 -3.18 11.13 11.98
CA GLN A 216 -4.39 11.15 11.14
C GLN A 216 -5.39 10.07 11.56
N ALA A 217 -5.61 9.06 10.71
CA ALA A 217 -6.60 8.05 10.97
C ALA A 217 -6.29 7.21 12.22
N ILE A 218 -5.02 6.89 12.48
CA ILE A 218 -4.62 6.09 13.65
C ILE A 218 -4.98 6.81 14.96
N SER A 219 -4.83 8.13 15.03
CA SER A 219 -5.15 8.92 16.24
C SER A 219 -6.63 8.83 16.67
N GLN A 220 -7.50 8.41 15.77
CA GLN A 220 -8.93 8.23 16.03
C GLN A 220 -9.29 6.80 16.47
N ILE A 221 -8.29 5.92 16.60
CA ILE A 221 -8.48 4.52 16.99
C ILE A 221 -7.95 4.34 18.42
N PRO A 222 -8.67 3.63 19.30
CA PRO A 222 -8.19 3.38 20.65
C PRO A 222 -6.79 2.74 20.67
N PRO A 223 -5.90 3.15 21.58
CA PRO A 223 -4.49 2.74 21.56
C PRO A 223 -4.25 1.26 21.86
N ASP A 224 -5.25 0.56 22.41
CA ASP A 224 -5.22 -0.89 22.65
C ASP A 224 -5.63 -1.72 21.42
N VAL A 225 -6.01 -1.07 20.32
CA VAL A 225 -6.39 -1.71 19.06
C VAL A 225 -5.17 -1.80 18.13
N PHE A 226 -4.85 -2.99 17.67
CA PHE A 226 -3.77 -3.15 16.70
C PHE A 226 -4.16 -2.57 15.33
N VAL A 227 -3.30 -1.69 14.82
CA VAL A 227 -3.44 -1.10 13.49
C VAL A 227 -2.16 -1.33 12.69
N ALA A 228 -2.30 -1.80 11.46
CA ALA A 228 -1.23 -1.76 10.48
C ALA A 228 -1.62 -0.75 9.40
N SER A 229 -0.75 0.18 9.06
CA SER A 229 -1.05 1.24 8.11
C SER A 229 0.12 1.67 7.26
N LYS A 230 -0.21 2.34 6.17
CA LYS A 230 0.72 3.21 5.44
C LYS A 230 -0.01 4.43 4.93
N ASN A 231 0.43 5.57 5.35
CA ASN A 231 -0.02 6.86 4.84
C ASN A 231 0.83 7.35 3.67
N GLY A 232 0.31 8.30 2.92
CA GLY A 232 1.01 8.98 1.85
C GLY A 232 0.58 10.42 1.73
N ALA A 233 1.55 11.32 1.59
CA ALA A 233 1.34 12.75 1.44
C ALA A 233 2.27 13.29 0.37
N VAL A 234 1.71 14.00 -0.60
CA VAL A 234 2.39 14.87 -1.57
C VAL A 234 1.53 16.12 -1.74
N ASP A 235 1.99 17.11 -2.50
CA ASP A 235 1.38 18.44 -2.56
C ASP A 235 -0.16 18.42 -2.67
N GLU A 236 -0.70 17.70 -3.64
CA GLU A 236 -2.13 17.65 -3.93
C GLU A 236 -2.82 16.35 -3.44
N SER A 237 -2.12 15.43 -2.82
CA SER A 237 -2.67 14.12 -2.46
C SER A 237 -2.39 13.76 -1.01
N ARG A 238 -3.43 13.27 -0.33
CA ARG A 238 -3.34 12.61 0.98
C ARG A 238 -4.05 11.27 0.86
N SER A 239 -3.38 10.23 1.29
CA SER A 239 -3.91 8.87 1.16
C SER A 239 -3.47 8.04 2.35
N GLU A 240 -4.30 7.10 2.75
CA GLU A 240 -3.94 6.14 3.80
C GLU A 240 -4.68 4.83 3.60
N VAL A 241 -4.00 3.72 3.89
CA VAL A 241 -4.61 2.40 3.99
C VAL A 241 -4.33 1.81 5.36
N LEU A 242 -5.36 1.24 6.00
CA LEU A 242 -5.29 0.65 7.33
C LEU A 242 -5.91 -0.75 7.35
N PHE A 243 -5.30 -1.63 8.13
CA PHE A 243 -5.94 -2.79 8.72
C PHE A 243 -6.14 -2.52 10.20
N VAL A 244 -7.38 -2.60 10.67
CA VAL A 244 -7.76 -2.40 12.08
C VAL A 244 -8.24 -3.72 12.65
N ASN A 245 -7.56 -4.22 13.69
CA ASN A 245 -7.91 -5.45 14.38
C ASN A 245 -8.59 -5.12 15.73
N GLY A 246 -9.85 -4.67 15.65
CA GLY A 246 -10.65 -4.29 16.81
C GLY A 246 -11.28 -5.47 17.53
N ARG A 247 -11.72 -5.23 18.78
CA ARG A 247 -12.49 -6.19 19.56
C ARG A 247 -13.86 -6.43 18.90
N GLY A 248 -14.08 -7.58 18.29
CA GLY A 248 -15.35 -7.97 17.69
C GLY A 248 -15.51 -7.67 16.20
N ALA A 249 -14.61 -6.89 15.57
CA ALA A 249 -14.61 -6.73 14.12
C ALA A 249 -13.25 -6.27 13.60
N ARG A 250 -12.84 -6.83 12.45
CA ARG A 250 -11.66 -6.40 11.70
C ARG A 250 -12.09 -5.65 10.46
N TYR A 251 -11.39 -4.57 10.19
CA TYR A 251 -11.69 -3.69 9.06
C TYR A 251 -10.46 -3.43 8.21
N ILE A 252 -10.68 -3.32 6.91
CA ILE A 252 -9.77 -2.65 6.00
C ILE A 252 -10.41 -1.30 5.64
N PHE A 253 -9.60 -0.26 5.67
CA PHE A 253 -10.00 1.08 5.26
C PHE A 253 -8.93 1.65 4.32
N CYS A 254 -9.35 2.19 3.18
CA CYS A 254 -8.47 2.93 2.29
C CYS A 254 -9.16 4.21 1.84
N VAL A 255 -8.46 5.32 2.00
CA VAL A 255 -8.84 6.63 1.46
C VAL A 255 -7.73 7.15 0.56
N CYS A 256 -8.11 7.65 -0.60
CA CYS A 256 -7.22 8.34 -1.53
C CYS A 256 -7.86 9.67 -1.90
N THR A 257 -7.06 10.75 -1.90
CA THR A 257 -7.55 12.08 -2.28
C THR A 257 -6.63 12.73 -3.31
N ARG A 258 -7.23 13.59 -4.11
CA ARG A 258 -6.52 14.59 -4.92
C ARG A 258 -7.23 15.93 -4.74
N ILE A 259 -6.56 16.86 -4.08
CA ILE A 259 -7.09 18.20 -3.80
C ILE A 259 -6.94 19.02 -5.08
N THR A 260 -8.01 19.71 -5.50
CA THR A 260 -7.99 20.65 -6.63
C THR A 260 -8.01 22.07 -6.09
N GLY A 261 -7.24 22.98 -6.69
CA GLY A 261 -7.31 24.41 -6.36
C GLY A 261 -6.28 24.91 -5.36
N ILE A 262 -5.25 24.15 -5.00
CA ILE A 262 -4.06 24.76 -4.38
C ILE A 262 -3.29 25.49 -5.49
N SER A 263 -3.59 26.79 -5.67
CA SER A 263 -2.67 27.64 -6.41
C SER A 263 -1.31 27.59 -5.68
N HIS A 264 -0.27 27.23 -6.38
CA HIS A 264 1.10 27.26 -5.86
C HIS A 264 1.48 28.72 -5.54
N GLY A 265 0.97 29.23 -4.42
CA GLY A 265 1.55 30.40 -3.78
C GLY A 265 2.99 30.04 -3.45
N LYS A 266 3.94 30.63 -4.17
CA LYS A 266 5.37 30.54 -3.87
C LYS A 266 5.56 30.83 -2.38
N ILE A 267 5.79 29.80 -1.58
CA ILE A 267 6.34 29.99 -0.23
C ILE A 267 7.78 30.47 -0.49
N GLN A 268 7.94 31.77 -0.56
CA GLN A 268 9.24 32.39 -0.45
C GLN A 268 9.71 32.14 0.98
N THR A 269 10.52 31.11 1.17
CA THR A 269 11.35 30.99 2.37
C THR A 269 12.27 32.20 2.38
N LYS A 270 11.92 33.25 3.14
CA LYS A 270 12.86 34.27 3.57
C LYS A 270 13.94 33.52 4.37
N ARG A 271 15.07 33.26 3.73
CA ARG A 271 16.33 33.02 4.43
C ARG A 271 16.72 34.36 5.05
N GLY A 272 16.51 34.50 6.37
CA GLY A 272 17.11 35.54 7.17
C GLY A 272 18.63 35.34 7.19
N HIS A 273 19.34 36.41 7.01
CA HIS A 273 20.81 36.54 7.12
C HIS A 273 21.26 36.23 8.55
#